data_5a2b3730cf2261f75b2256bb976defbe
#
_entry.id   5a2b3730cf2261f75b2256bb976defbe
#
_cell.length_a   1.000
_cell.length_b   1.000
_cell.length_c   1.000
_cell.angle_alpha   90.00
_cell.angle_beta   90.00
_cell.angle_gamma   90.00
#
_symmetry.space_group_name_H-M   'P 1'
#
loop_
_entity.id
_entity.type
_entity.pdbx_description
1 polymer ?
#
loop_
_entity_poly.entity_id
_entity_poly.type
_entity_poly.pdbx_seq_one_letter_code
_entity_poly.pdbx_strand_id
1 'polypeptide(L)'
;MIKITKNILIGCGLMTLISCGGYFNQPVGPQKARIGEISSQTKRLEALPEPAEPIIVGVYNFKDQTGQYKSIEAGSTFSTAITQGATTILVKALEDSKWFRPIERENLSNLLNERNIIETTRKQYADPTNKTPQRLNPLLFAGILLEGGVVSYDTNLLTGGAGARYFGVGGSTQYRQDRITVYLRAISTGSGEVLKTVYVSKTILSQAVDVGIFRYVNFKRLLEAETGFTKNEPTQLAVQAAIEKAVEMLIIEGVQDKLWSTKEGAEKNKELVEGYLLDKELEESTGLYERAFQKNNYTHTINLAMGSTYIDGDFSTAEPDFKSELGYTYHFSPMFGVGGDIQLFRLYSTPQKRYWWLSQNLDLKLRILPHDKLTPVIYGGPGFMVFVDNSPSKYLQELDAFFKVKAGLGLQYKLSERLSLELNGDFNKVFSDKIDNEFQGTRDDFYYNFGLGVNYNFGFGKKRVKPNNAK
;
A
#
# COMPACT_ATOMS: atom_id res chain seq x y z
N MET A 1 -15.02 33.23 18.37
CA MET A 1 -14.65 32.35 17.25
C MET A 1 -13.14 32.32 17.00
N ILE A 2 -12.42 33.40 16.93
CA ILE A 2 -10.96 33.47 16.67
C ILE A 2 -10.11 32.59 17.62
N LYS A 3 -10.49 32.45 18.90
CA LYS A 3 -9.77 31.58 19.85
C LYS A 3 -9.92 30.10 19.57
N ILE A 4 -11.05 29.65 19.02
CA ILE A 4 -11.32 28.23 18.71
C ILE A 4 -10.57 27.81 17.47
N THR A 5 -10.55 28.63 16.43
CA THR A 5 -9.78 28.36 15.19
C THR A 5 -8.28 28.35 15.45
N LYS A 6 -7.77 29.25 16.31
CA LYS A 6 -6.36 29.25 16.68
C LYS A 6 -5.97 27.98 17.47
N ASN A 7 -6.84 27.49 18.34
CA ASN A 7 -6.59 26.25 19.08
C ASN A 7 -6.68 24.99 18.20
N ILE A 8 -7.57 24.99 17.20
CA ILE A 8 -7.65 23.91 16.21
C ILE A 8 -6.42 23.89 15.30
N LEU A 9 -5.96 25.07 14.85
CA LEU A 9 -4.72 25.17 14.05
C LEU A 9 -3.48 24.75 14.85
N ILE A 10 -3.40 25.10 16.12
CA ILE A 10 -2.32 24.66 17.03
C ILE A 10 -2.43 23.16 17.29
N GLY A 11 -3.62 22.61 17.45
CA GLY A 11 -3.85 21.17 17.61
C GLY A 11 -3.48 20.35 16.36
N CYS A 12 -3.83 20.82 15.18
CA CYS A 12 -3.40 20.20 13.91
C CYS A 12 -1.88 20.31 13.70
N GLY A 13 -1.28 21.46 14.05
CA GLY A 13 0.17 21.65 14.00
C GLY A 13 0.94 20.75 14.98
N LEU A 14 0.39 20.50 16.16
CA LEU A 14 0.96 19.57 17.14
C LEU A 14 0.80 18.09 16.70
N MET A 15 -0.29 17.72 16.05
CA MET A 15 -0.45 16.36 15.50
C MET A 15 0.52 16.07 14.36
N THR A 16 0.87 17.05 13.54
CA THR A 16 1.90 16.87 12.50
C THR A 16 3.31 16.70 13.07
N LEU A 17 3.61 17.27 14.23
CA LEU A 17 4.90 17.10 14.90
C LEU A 17 5.09 15.71 15.53
N ILE A 18 4.01 15.03 15.94
CA ILE A 18 4.07 13.66 16.49
C ILE A 18 4.40 12.64 15.39
N SER A 19 4.03 12.90 14.13
CA SER A 19 4.34 12.04 12.98
C SER A 19 5.83 12.05 12.57
N CYS A 20 6.60 13.03 13.00
CA CYS A 20 8.02 13.16 12.66
C CYS A 20 8.99 12.45 13.60
N GLY A 21 8.51 11.68 14.59
CA GLY A 21 9.35 11.02 15.58
C GLY A 21 10.44 10.11 14.99
N GLY A 22 10.15 9.40 13.92
CA GLY A 22 11.13 8.59 13.18
C GLY A 22 12.18 9.40 12.41
N TYR A 23 11.87 10.64 12.10
CA TYR A 23 12.69 11.54 11.29
C TYR A 23 13.81 12.20 12.13
N PHE A 24 13.50 12.52 13.39
CA PHE A 24 14.46 13.12 14.31
C PHE A 24 15.20 12.12 15.19
N ASN A 25 14.75 10.85 15.19
CA ASN A 25 15.32 9.82 16.04
C ASN A 25 16.27 8.91 15.23
N GLN A 26 17.25 9.52 14.58
CA GLN A 26 18.27 8.77 13.84
C GLN A 26 19.17 7.99 14.82
N PRO A 27 19.57 6.75 14.50
CA PRO A 27 20.46 5.98 15.34
C PRO A 27 21.83 6.63 15.39
N VAL A 28 22.27 7.11 16.55
CA VAL A 28 23.51 7.86 16.76
C VAL A 28 24.66 6.97 17.27
N GLY A 29 24.44 5.66 17.40
CA GLY A 29 25.43 4.75 17.93
C GLY A 29 25.25 3.30 17.46
N PRO A 30 26.23 2.41 17.78
CA PRO A 30 26.14 1.01 17.41
C PRO A 30 24.91 0.33 18.02
N GLN A 31 24.18 -0.40 17.22
CA GLN A 31 23.03 -1.17 17.65
C GLN A 31 23.48 -2.48 18.29
N LYS A 32 22.79 -2.92 19.34
CA LYS A 32 23.02 -4.24 19.92
C LYS A 32 22.59 -5.34 18.95
N ALA A 33 23.26 -6.49 18.99
CA ALA A 33 22.83 -7.65 18.23
C ALA A 33 21.41 -8.08 18.65
N ARG A 34 20.62 -8.49 17.66
CA ARG A 34 19.23 -8.95 17.86
C ARG A 34 19.13 -10.47 17.67
N ILE A 35 18.09 -11.07 18.25
CA ILE A 35 17.75 -12.48 18.05
C ILE A 35 17.11 -12.61 16.67
N GLY A 36 17.91 -12.73 15.61
CA GLY A 36 17.43 -12.86 14.24
C GLY A 36 16.63 -11.65 13.73
N GLU A 37 16.28 -11.69 12.48
CA GLU A 37 15.33 -10.74 11.90
C GLU A 37 13.97 -11.44 11.71
N ILE A 38 12.90 -10.74 12.04
CA ILE A 38 11.53 -11.24 11.92
C ILE A 38 10.89 -10.53 10.74
N SER A 39 10.46 -11.29 9.74
CA SER A 39 9.66 -10.79 8.65
C SER A 39 8.17 -10.74 9.04
N SER A 40 7.35 -10.06 8.24
CA SER A 40 5.89 -10.12 8.42
C SER A 40 5.35 -11.55 8.23
N GLN A 41 6.08 -12.36 7.44
CA GLN A 41 5.71 -13.73 7.12
C GLN A 41 6.05 -14.72 8.24
N THR A 42 7.11 -14.45 9.03
CA THR A 42 7.51 -15.31 10.17
C THR A 42 6.34 -15.56 11.12
N LYS A 43 5.61 -14.50 11.50
CA LYS A 43 4.45 -14.61 12.41
C LYS A 43 3.30 -15.43 11.82
N ARG A 44 3.08 -15.33 10.50
CA ARG A 44 2.06 -16.13 9.82
C ARG A 44 2.42 -17.60 9.81
N LEU A 45 3.69 -17.91 9.56
CA LEU A 45 4.22 -19.27 9.55
C LEU A 45 4.11 -19.92 10.95
N GLU A 46 4.49 -19.20 12.00
CA GLU A 46 4.38 -19.66 13.40
C GLU A 46 2.92 -19.83 13.87
N ALA A 47 1.99 -19.10 13.29
CA ALA A 47 0.56 -19.14 13.62
C ALA A 47 -0.20 -20.27 12.92
N LEU A 48 0.44 -21.04 12.04
CA LEU A 48 -0.21 -22.19 11.38
C LEU A 48 -0.67 -23.23 12.43
N PRO A 49 -1.82 -23.89 12.21
CA PRO A 49 -2.28 -24.98 13.06
C PRO A 49 -1.24 -26.12 13.09
N GLU A 50 -1.14 -26.82 14.19
CA GLU A 50 -0.19 -27.93 14.35
C GLU A 50 -0.50 -29.09 13.37
N PRO A 51 0.53 -29.74 12.81
CA PRO A 51 0.34 -30.92 11.97
C PRO A 51 -0.13 -32.13 12.80
N ALA A 52 -0.80 -33.08 12.16
CA ALA A 52 -1.14 -34.35 12.77
C ALA A 52 0.14 -35.11 13.20
N GLU A 53 1.16 -35.11 12.34
CA GLU A 53 2.49 -35.64 12.61
C GLU A 53 3.54 -34.78 11.86
N PRO A 54 4.68 -34.44 12.52
CA PRO A 54 5.76 -33.73 11.85
C PRO A 54 6.41 -34.58 10.74
N ILE A 55 6.60 -34.01 9.58
CA ILE A 55 7.11 -34.68 8.37
C ILE A 55 8.63 -34.60 8.36
N ILE A 56 9.31 -35.73 8.25
CA ILE A 56 10.77 -35.78 8.13
C ILE A 56 11.18 -35.44 6.70
N VAL A 57 11.94 -34.35 6.55
CA VAL A 57 12.35 -33.84 5.25
C VAL A 57 13.87 -33.68 5.17
N GLY A 58 14.42 -33.96 3.98
CA GLY A 58 15.80 -33.63 3.64
C GLY A 58 15.86 -32.44 2.71
N VAL A 59 16.67 -31.42 3.04
CA VAL A 59 16.86 -30.25 2.18
C VAL A 59 18.09 -30.48 1.28
N TYR A 60 17.91 -30.36 -0.03
CA TYR A 60 18.95 -30.45 -1.04
C TYR A 60 18.97 -29.19 -1.93
N ASN A 61 20.18 -28.73 -2.26
CA ASN A 61 20.42 -27.73 -3.31
C ASN A 61 19.50 -26.48 -3.29
N PHE A 62 19.24 -25.92 -2.13
CA PHE A 62 18.48 -24.67 -2.06
C PHE A 62 19.44 -23.47 -2.15
N LYS A 63 19.71 -23.00 -3.35
CA LYS A 63 20.76 -22.01 -3.65
C LYS A 63 20.26 -20.84 -4.49
N ASP A 64 21.07 -19.80 -4.54
CA ASP A 64 20.93 -18.73 -5.50
C ASP A 64 21.29 -19.24 -6.92
N GLN A 65 20.32 -19.16 -7.84
CA GLN A 65 20.45 -19.55 -9.25
C GLN A 65 20.44 -18.33 -10.17
N THR A 66 20.38 -17.10 -9.62
CA THR A 66 20.30 -15.87 -10.41
C THR A 66 21.62 -15.45 -11.03
N GLY A 67 22.75 -15.80 -10.39
CA GLY A 67 24.08 -15.39 -10.81
C GLY A 67 24.33 -13.89 -10.79
N GLN A 68 23.49 -13.12 -10.08
CA GLN A 68 23.58 -11.66 -10.06
C GLN A 68 24.51 -11.13 -8.97
N TYR A 69 25.25 -10.09 -9.34
CA TYR A 69 26.12 -9.34 -8.43
C TYR A 69 25.47 -8.03 -8.00
N LYS A 70 25.91 -7.51 -6.84
CA LYS A 70 25.42 -6.22 -6.35
C LYS A 70 25.74 -5.10 -7.34
N SER A 71 24.76 -4.29 -7.68
CA SER A 71 24.97 -3.06 -8.44
C SER A 71 25.60 -2.01 -7.54
N ILE A 72 26.67 -1.36 -8.01
CA ILE A 72 27.30 -0.19 -7.38
C ILE A 72 27.33 0.96 -8.38
N GLU A 73 27.23 2.20 -7.88
CA GLU A 73 27.16 3.40 -8.73
C GLU A 73 28.47 3.64 -9.51
N ALA A 74 29.61 3.23 -8.96
CA ALA A 74 30.89 3.36 -9.62
C ALA A 74 31.76 2.13 -9.35
N GLY A 75 32.22 1.47 -10.43
CA GLY A 75 33.10 0.31 -10.38
C GLY A 75 32.41 -1.02 -10.60
N SER A 76 33.09 -2.12 -10.29
CA SER A 76 32.58 -3.49 -10.34
C SER A 76 32.64 -4.15 -8.96
N THR A 77 31.72 -5.04 -8.67
CA THR A 77 31.70 -5.83 -7.44
C THR A 77 31.56 -7.31 -7.76
N PHE A 78 32.28 -8.15 -7.00
CA PHE A 78 32.12 -9.61 -7.02
C PHE A 78 31.18 -10.12 -5.90
N SER A 79 30.59 -9.21 -5.11
CA SER A 79 29.59 -9.59 -4.10
C SER A 79 28.29 -9.98 -4.77
N THR A 80 27.77 -11.15 -4.42
CA THR A 80 26.44 -11.60 -4.89
C THR A 80 25.32 -10.68 -4.41
N ALA A 81 24.35 -10.42 -5.26
CA ALA A 81 23.19 -9.62 -4.91
C ALA A 81 22.28 -10.33 -3.90
N ILE A 82 22.23 -11.66 -3.98
CA ILE A 82 21.45 -12.55 -3.13
C ILE A 82 22.34 -13.25 -2.12
N THR A 83 21.81 -13.51 -0.92
CA THR A 83 22.51 -14.27 0.12
C THR A 83 22.80 -15.71 -0.33
N GLN A 84 24.00 -16.19 -0.03
CA GLN A 84 24.37 -17.60 -0.30
C GLN A 84 23.88 -18.55 0.82
N GLY A 85 23.34 -18.03 1.93
CA GLY A 85 22.82 -18.78 3.06
C GLY A 85 21.34 -19.18 2.93
N ALA A 86 20.78 -19.27 1.73
CA ALA A 86 19.36 -19.52 1.52
C ALA A 86 18.91 -20.90 2.09
N THR A 87 19.76 -21.93 2.05
CA THR A 87 19.48 -23.24 2.68
C THR A 87 19.27 -23.10 4.20
N THR A 88 20.10 -22.33 4.88
CA THR A 88 19.98 -22.11 6.34
C THR A 88 18.66 -21.39 6.68
N ILE A 89 18.27 -20.41 5.87
CA ILE A 89 16.99 -19.71 6.02
C ILE A 89 15.83 -20.69 5.82
N LEU A 90 15.90 -21.56 4.82
CA LEU A 90 14.86 -22.57 4.57
C LEU A 90 14.74 -23.57 5.74
N VAL A 91 15.88 -24.10 6.22
CA VAL A 91 15.87 -25.03 7.37
C VAL A 91 15.23 -24.38 8.60
N LYS A 92 15.57 -23.12 8.87
CA LYS A 92 14.98 -22.35 9.97
C LYS A 92 13.45 -22.17 9.77
N ALA A 93 13.00 -21.80 8.58
CA ALA A 93 11.58 -21.65 8.28
C ALA A 93 10.81 -22.98 8.42
N LEU A 94 11.41 -24.10 8.03
CA LEU A 94 10.83 -25.43 8.21
C LEU A 94 10.66 -25.79 9.69
N GLU A 95 11.67 -25.48 10.52
CA GLU A 95 11.61 -25.69 11.97
C GLU A 95 10.54 -24.81 12.62
N ASP A 96 10.51 -23.52 12.29
CA ASP A 96 9.57 -22.54 12.85
C ASP A 96 8.10 -22.86 12.49
N SER A 97 7.88 -23.50 11.34
CA SER A 97 6.55 -23.96 10.94
C SER A 97 6.00 -25.07 11.83
N LYS A 98 6.87 -25.84 12.53
CA LYS A 98 6.56 -27.06 13.29
C LYS A 98 5.98 -28.21 12.46
N TRP A 99 5.75 -28.00 11.18
CA TRP A 99 5.23 -29.00 10.25
C TRP A 99 6.28 -29.98 9.77
N PHE A 100 7.51 -29.50 9.66
CA PHE A 100 8.61 -30.27 9.14
C PHE A 100 9.70 -30.49 10.19
N ARG A 101 10.30 -31.67 10.12
CA ARG A 101 11.52 -32.00 10.85
C ARG A 101 12.66 -32.19 9.87
N PRO A 102 13.45 -31.13 9.61
CA PRO A 102 14.57 -31.22 8.68
C PRO A 102 15.68 -32.10 9.23
N ILE A 103 16.29 -32.86 8.34
CA ILE A 103 17.49 -33.66 8.64
C ILE A 103 18.64 -33.23 7.73
N GLU A 104 19.87 -33.33 8.27
CA GLU A 104 21.08 -32.92 7.56
C GLU A 104 21.28 -33.73 6.28
N ARG A 105 21.30 -33.04 5.14
CA ARG A 105 21.56 -33.60 3.81
C ARG A 105 22.49 -32.70 2.97
N GLU A 106 22.68 -31.45 3.34
CA GLU A 106 23.56 -30.52 2.61
C GLU A 106 25.03 -30.92 2.81
N ASN A 107 25.42 -31.24 4.07
CA ASN A 107 26.77 -31.63 4.43
C ASN A 107 26.83 -33.09 4.93
N LEU A 108 26.14 -33.97 4.22
CA LEU A 108 26.05 -35.40 4.60
C LEU A 108 27.42 -36.07 4.67
N SER A 109 28.39 -35.68 3.83
CA SER A 109 29.75 -36.21 3.86
C SER A 109 30.45 -35.96 5.21
N ASN A 110 30.31 -34.79 5.80
CA ASN A 110 30.86 -34.45 7.11
C ASN A 110 30.21 -35.32 8.21
N LEU A 111 28.91 -35.45 8.16
CA LEU A 111 28.17 -36.31 9.11
C LEU A 111 28.61 -37.76 9.02
N LEU A 112 28.76 -38.30 7.81
CA LEU A 112 29.22 -39.69 7.60
C LEU A 112 30.65 -39.90 8.07
N ASN A 113 31.53 -38.92 7.80
CA ASN A 113 32.91 -38.98 8.27
C ASN A 113 32.99 -39.01 9.83
N GLU A 114 32.21 -38.13 10.47
CA GLU A 114 32.17 -38.10 11.95
C GLU A 114 31.62 -39.43 12.53
N ARG A 115 30.60 -40.02 11.91
CA ARG A 115 30.10 -41.32 12.27
C ARG A 115 31.16 -42.43 12.15
N ASN A 116 31.98 -42.40 11.09
CA ASN A 116 33.07 -43.34 10.92
C ASN A 116 34.14 -43.15 11.99
N ILE A 117 34.49 -41.94 12.39
CA ILE A 117 35.40 -41.63 13.50
C ILE A 117 34.87 -42.22 14.79
N ILE A 118 33.58 -41.98 15.11
CA ILE A 118 32.94 -42.51 16.32
C ILE A 118 32.95 -44.04 16.32
N GLU A 119 32.62 -44.67 15.20
CA GLU A 119 32.61 -46.15 15.12
C GLU A 119 34.02 -46.74 15.26
N THR A 120 35.04 -46.12 14.63
CA THR A 120 36.41 -46.55 14.73
C THR A 120 36.96 -46.38 16.15
N THR A 121 36.68 -45.24 16.78
CA THR A 121 37.07 -44.96 18.17
C THR A 121 36.42 -45.94 19.11
N ARG A 122 35.14 -46.21 18.97
CA ARG A 122 34.44 -47.21 19.82
C ARG A 122 35.00 -48.62 19.65
N LYS A 123 35.34 -49.00 18.43
CA LYS A 123 36.02 -50.31 18.20
C LYS A 123 37.38 -50.37 18.84
N GLN A 124 38.17 -49.32 18.75
CA GLN A 124 39.54 -49.26 19.25
C GLN A 124 39.59 -49.27 20.79
N TYR A 125 38.64 -48.66 21.46
CA TYR A 125 38.54 -48.54 22.92
C TYR A 125 37.43 -49.38 23.52
N ALA A 126 36.92 -50.43 22.81
CA ALA A 126 35.93 -51.32 23.31
C ALA A 126 36.47 -52.14 24.47
N ASP A 127 35.73 -52.21 25.58
CA ASP A 127 36.08 -53.07 26.70
C ASP A 127 35.91 -54.56 26.29
N PRO A 128 36.93 -55.38 26.36
CA PRO A 128 36.85 -56.80 25.98
C PRO A 128 35.84 -57.60 26.80
N THR A 129 35.45 -57.11 27.96
CA THR A 129 34.44 -57.74 28.84
C THR A 129 33.02 -57.41 28.52
N ASN A 130 32.80 -56.30 27.77
CA ASN A 130 31.47 -55.86 27.39
C ASN A 130 31.07 -56.38 26.00
N LYS A 131 30.33 -57.50 25.97
CA LYS A 131 29.96 -58.23 24.76
C LYS A 131 28.93 -57.51 23.87
N THR A 132 28.40 -56.36 24.28
CA THR A 132 27.39 -55.63 23.50
C THR A 132 28.04 -54.43 22.78
N PRO A 133 28.33 -54.51 21.48
CA PRO A 133 28.88 -53.36 20.77
C PRO A 133 27.85 -52.22 20.75
N GLN A 134 28.24 -51.08 21.31
CA GLN A 134 27.43 -49.86 21.31
C GLN A 134 27.34 -49.26 19.90
N ARG A 135 26.41 -49.77 19.11
CA ARG A 135 26.16 -49.31 17.74
C ARG A 135 25.57 -47.88 17.74
N LEU A 136 25.91 -47.10 16.71
CA LEU A 136 25.23 -45.85 16.46
C LEU A 136 23.79 -46.12 16.00
N ASN A 137 22.86 -45.26 16.43
CA ASN A 137 21.50 -45.34 15.91
C ASN A 137 21.51 -45.12 14.39
N PRO A 138 20.63 -45.77 13.63
CA PRO A 138 20.50 -45.50 12.19
C PRO A 138 20.12 -44.04 11.95
N LEU A 139 20.59 -43.48 10.80
CA LEU A 139 20.15 -42.18 10.38
C LEU A 139 18.66 -42.21 10.04
N LEU A 140 17.98 -41.10 10.33
CA LEU A 140 16.59 -40.93 9.91
C LEU A 140 16.50 -40.89 8.40
N PHE A 141 15.42 -41.46 7.85
CA PHE A 141 15.10 -41.36 6.44
C PHE A 141 14.26 -40.11 6.17
N ALA A 142 14.59 -39.39 5.13
CA ALA A 142 13.71 -38.33 4.61
C ALA A 142 12.61 -39.02 3.78
N GLY A 143 11.36 -38.88 4.18
CA GLY A 143 10.22 -39.27 3.35
C GLY A 143 10.03 -38.36 2.14
N ILE A 144 10.42 -37.12 2.32
CA ILE A 144 10.32 -36.08 1.30
C ILE A 144 11.67 -35.36 1.17
N LEU A 145 12.09 -35.13 -0.07
CA LEU A 145 13.19 -34.22 -0.40
C LEU A 145 12.63 -32.85 -0.74
N LEU A 146 13.25 -31.81 -0.20
CA LEU A 146 12.95 -30.42 -0.54
C LEU A 146 14.10 -29.86 -1.36
N GLU A 147 13.77 -29.38 -2.55
CA GLU A 147 14.69 -28.72 -3.46
C GLU A 147 14.12 -27.38 -3.91
N GLY A 148 14.97 -26.43 -4.23
CA GLY A 148 14.53 -25.12 -4.67
C GLY A 148 15.65 -24.12 -4.76
N GLY A 149 15.28 -22.84 -4.75
CA GLY A 149 16.23 -21.75 -4.79
C GLY A 149 15.62 -20.43 -5.19
N VAL A 150 16.48 -19.44 -5.26
CA VAL A 150 16.12 -18.13 -5.83
C VAL A 150 16.40 -18.18 -7.32
N VAL A 151 15.36 -18.03 -8.15
CA VAL A 151 15.45 -18.19 -9.62
C VAL A 151 15.53 -16.87 -10.37
N SER A 152 15.04 -15.78 -9.76
CA SER A 152 15.07 -14.46 -10.38
C SER A 152 15.30 -13.38 -9.32
N TYR A 153 16.06 -12.38 -9.71
CA TYR A 153 16.19 -11.12 -9.00
C TYR A 153 16.17 -10.00 -10.05
N ASP A 154 14.98 -9.43 -10.25
CA ASP A 154 14.75 -8.37 -11.22
C ASP A 154 14.89 -7.03 -10.52
N THR A 155 15.91 -6.26 -10.93
CA THR A 155 16.19 -4.93 -10.36
C THR A 155 15.55 -3.83 -11.20
N ASN A 156 15.21 -2.71 -10.56
CA ASN A 156 14.63 -1.54 -11.23
C ASN A 156 13.35 -1.87 -12.03
N LEU A 157 12.55 -2.79 -11.54
CA LEU A 157 11.30 -3.18 -12.18
C LEU A 157 10.37 -1.99 -12.38
N LEU A 158 10.38 -1.08 -11.40
CA LEU A 158 9.69 0.17 -11.41
C LEU A 158 10.52 1.22 -10.70
N THR A 159 10.76 2.34 -11.38
CA THR A 159 11.40 3.51 -10.80
C THR A 159 10.51 4.72 -11.06
N GLY A 160 10.40 5.60 -10.09
CA GLY A 160 9.62 6.80 -10.24
C GLY A 160 9.90 7.78 -9.12
N GLY A 161 9.38 8.98 -9.29
CA GLY A 161 9.51 10.03 -8.30
C GLY A 161 8.68 11.23 -8.68
N ALA A 162 8.42 12.08 -7.72
CA ALA A 162 7.80 13.37 -7.92
C ALA A 162 8.47 14.39 -7.01
N GLY A 163 8.65 15.60 -7.52
CA GLY A 163 9.21 16.70 -6.73
C GLY A 163 8.57 18.01 -7.14
N ALA A 164 8.42 18.90 -6.18
CA ALA A 164 7.95 20.26 -6.43
C ALA A 164 8.70 21.23 -5.53
N ARG A 165 9.07 22.39 -6.08
CA ARG A 165 9.69 23.49 -5.35
C ARG A 165 8.98 24.79 -5.70
N TYR A 166 8.64 25.57 -4.69
CA TYR A 166 8.01 26.88 -4.85
C TYR A 166 8.58 27.89 -3.85
N PHE A 167 9.11 29.00 -4.34
CA PHE A 167 9.76 30.03 -3.52
C PHE A 167 10.82 29.50 -2.53
N GLY A 168 11.63 28.52 -2.97
CA GLY A 168 12.71 27.98 -2.15
C GLY A 168 12.30 26.92 -1.12
N VAL A 169 11.02 26.56 -1.04
CA VAL A 169 10.53 25.44 -0.25
C VAL A 169 10.12 24.34 -1.19
N GLY A 170 10.58 23.12 -0.95
CA GLY A 170 10.21 21.99 -1.81
C GLY A 170 10.63 20.65 -1.24
N GLY A 171 10.18 19.61 -1.92
CA GLY A 171 10.55 18.25 -1.60
C GLY A 171 10.47 17.36 -2.82
N SER A 172 11.17 16.26 -2.75
CA SER A 172 11.09 15.19 -3.75
C SER A 172 10.94 13.84 -3.07
N THR A 173 10.31 12.92 -3.78
CA THR A 173 10.24 11.52 -3.41
C THR A 173 10.67 10.68 -4.58
N GLN A 174 11.44 9.65 -4.32
CA GLN A 174 11.87 8.67 -5.31
C GLN A 174 11.59 7.28 -4.77
N TYR A 175 11.25 6.35 -5.65
CA TYR A 175 11.07 4.96 -5.28
C TYR A 175 11.63 4.03 -6.36
N ARG A 176 12.07 2.87 -5.92
CA ARG A 176 12.53 1.76 -6.74
C ARG A 176 11.93 0.47 -6.24
N GLN A 177 11.47 -0.34 -7.14
CA GLN A 177 11.00 -1.70 -6.86
C GLN A 177 11.91 -2.71 -7.54
N ASP A 178 12.36 -3.67 -6.74
CA ASP A 178 13.05 -4.88 -7.19
C ASP A 178 12.14 -6.07 -6.87
N ARG A 179 12.35 -7.21 -7.52
CA ARG A 179 11.58 -8.44 -7.29
C ARG A 179 12.50 -9.63 -7.13
N ILE A 180 12.26 -10.42 -6.11
CA ILE A 180 12.88 -11.73 -5.90
C ILE A 180 11.83 -12.81 -6.14
N THR A 181 12.22 -13.88 -6.82
CA THR A 181 11.37 -15.03 -7.02
C THR A 181 12.05 -16.29 -6.49
N VAL A 182 11.32 -17.03 -5.69
CA VAL A 182 11.75 -18.28 -5.05
C VAL A 182 10.82 -19.40 -5.48
N TYR A 183 11.36 -20.59 -5.74
CA TYR A 183 10.57 -21.80 -5.86
C TYR A 183 10.98 -22.83 -4.80
N LEU A 184 10.04 -23.68 -4.40
CA LEU A 184 10.26 -24.81 -3.52
C LEU A 184 9.43 -25.98 -4.00
N ARG A 185 10.05 -27.16 -4.14
CA ARG A 185 9.36 -28.39 -4.55
C ARG A 185 9.61 -29.50 -3.55
N ALA A 186 8.57 -30.28 -3.32
CA ALA A 186 8.60 -31.48 -2.49
C ALA A 186 8.58 -32.71 -3.42
N ILE A 187 9.54 -33.61 -3.21
CA ILE A 187 9.74 -34.82 -4.00
C ILE A 187 9.63 -36.03 -3.07
N SER A 188 8.80 -37.01 -3.44
CA SER A 188 8.70 -38.29 -2.72
C SER A 188 9.98 -39.08 -2.91
N THR A 189 10.62 -39.51 -1.81
CA THR A 189 11.80 -40.39 -1.90
C THR A 189 11.45 -41.81 -2.34
N GLY A 190 10.20 -42.24 -2.11
CA GLY A 190 9.76 -43.59 -2.45
C GLY A 190 9.46 -43.76 -3.94
N SER A 191 8.87 -42.76 -4.60
CA SER A 191 8.47 -42.83 -6.02
C SER A 191 9.30 -41.96 -6.95
N GLY A 192 10.02 -40.95 -6.43
CA GLY A 192 10.65 -39.92 -7.24
C GLY A 192 9.67 -38.88 -7.81
N GLU A 193 8.40 -38.95 -7.44
CA GLU A 193 7.35 -38.05 -7.90
C GLU A 193 7.50 -36.66 -7.27
N VAL A 194 7.33 -35.62 -8.07
CA VAL A 194 7.21 -34.26 -7.57
C VAL A 194 5.79 -34.06 -7.02
N LEU A 195 5.66 -34.12 -5.70
CA LEU A 195 4.37 -34.02 -5.02
C LEU A 195 3.77 -32.63 -5.15
N LYS A 196 4.59 -31.60 -5.02
CA LYS A 196 4.17 -30.20 -5.08
C LYS A 196 5.32 -29.29 -5.44
N THR A 197 5.01 -28.26 -6.24
CA THR A 197 5.92 -27.15 -6.51
C THR A 197 5.20 -25.85 -6.22
N VAL A 198 5.79 -25.02 -5.38
CA VAL A 198 5.30 -23.67 -5.09
C VAL A 198 6.26 -22.61 -5.61
N TYR A 199 5.72 -21.48 -6.01
CA TYR A 199 6.45 -20.38 -6.63
C TYR A 199 6.02 -19.07 -6.02
N VAL A 200 6.94 -18.33 -5.41
CA VAL A 200 6.68 -17.11 -4.65
C VAL A 200 7.51 -15.97 -5.17
N SER A 201 6.88 -14.84 -5.42
CA SER A 201 7.55 -13.58 -5.75
C SER A 201 7.37 -12.58 -4.62
N LYS A 202 8.46 -11.95 -4.20
CA LYS A 202 8.47 -10.87 -3.20
C LYS A 202 9.03 -9.61 -3.84
N THR A 203 8.23 -8.53 -3.76
CA THR A 203 8.65 -7.19 -4.18
C THR A 203 9.42 -6.51 -3.06
N ILE A 204 10.55 -5.90 -3.39
CA ILE A 204 11.39 -5.10 -2.52
C ILE A 204 11.16 -3.65 -2.85
N LEU A 205 10.79 -2.82 -1.87
CA LEU A 205 10.56 -1.41 -2.06
C LEU A 205 11.67 -0.58 -1.41
N SER A 206 12.32 0.24 -2.22
CA SER A 206 13.25 1.28 -1.77
C SER A 206 12.63 2.65 -2.00
N GLN A 207 12.61 3.49 -0.97
CA GLN A 207 12.05 4.83 -1.00
C GLN A 207 13.06 5.84 -0.48
N ALA A 208 13.18 6.96 -1.18
CA ALA A 208 13.91 8.13 -0.73
C ALA A 208 12.97 9.33 -0.72
N VAL A 209 12.99 10.09 0.37
CA VAL A 209 12.25 11.33 0.54
C VAL A 209 13.24 12.41 0.88
N ASP A 210 13.16 13.52 0.18
CA ASP A 210 14.01 14.68 0.35
C ASP A 210 13.14 15.95 0.50
N VAL A 211 13.42 16.77 1.50
CA VAL A 211 12.73 18.02 1.76
C VAL A 211 13.76 19.10 2.02
N GLY A 212 13.66 20.20 1.28
CA GLY A 212 14.60 21.31 1.40
C GLY A 212 13.91 22.66 1.49
N ILE A 213 14.52 23.56 2.22
CA ILE A 213 14.15 24.96 2.31
C ILE A 213 15.34 25.80 1.90
N PHE A 214 15.12 26.66 0.92
CA PHE A 214 16.10 27.57 0.39
C PHE A 214 15.54 29.00 0.44
N ARG A 215 16.19 29.90 1.17
CA ARG A 215 15.75 31.30 1.29
C ARG A 215 16.92 32.28 1.32
N TYR A 216 16.89 33.26 0.45
CA TYR A 216 17.76 34.42 0.56
C TYR A 216 17.36 35.27 1.78
N VAL A 217 18.27 35.36 2.76
CA VAL A 217 18.05 36.20 3.96
C VAL A 217 18.58 37.60 3.70
N ASN A 218 19.60 37.74 2.87
CA ASN A 218 20.17 39.01 2.38
C ASN A 218 21.06 38.75 1.15
N PHE A 219 21.43 39.77 0.38
CA PHE A 219 22.28 39.64 -0.82
C PHE A 219 23.62 38.86 -0.62
N LYS A 220 24.03 38.69 0.64
CA LYS A 220 25.26 37.94 1.01
C LYS A 220 24.99 36.76 1.96
N ARG A 221 23.75 36.45 2.27
CA ARG A 221 23.41 35.36 3.21
C ARG A 221 22.29 34.52 2.66
N LEU A 222 22.62 33.25 2.45
CA LEU A 222 21.74 32.19 2.00
C LEU A 222 21.44 31.28 3.19
N LEU A 223 20.16 31.01 3.44
CA LEU A 223 19.74 29.93 4.31
C LEU A 223 19.33 28.77 3.42
N GLU A 224 20.05 27.68 3.54
CA GLU A 224 19.77 26.42 2.91
C GLU A 224 19.69 25.35 4.02
N ALA A 225 18.57 24.64 4.09
CA ALA A 225 18.38 23.53 4.98
C ALA A 225 17.72 22.39 4.19
N GLU A 226 18.42 21.29 4.09
CA GLU A 226 17.94 20.08 3.44
C GLU A 226 17.90 18.95 4.45
N THR A 227 16.90 18.10 4.34
CA THR A 227 16.79 16.89 5.11
C THR A 227 16.13 15.83 4.24
N GLY A 228 16.68 14.64 4.29
CA GLY A 228 16.17 13.51 3.53
C GLY A 228 16.34 12.22 4.31
N PHE A 229 15.56 11.22 4.00
CA PHE A 229 15.78 9.86 4.46
C PHE A 229 15.55 8.86 3.33
N THR A 230 16.32 7.78 3.36
CA THR A 230 16.13 6.66 2.47
C THR A 230 15.78 5.43 3.29
N LYS A 231 14.68 4.78 2.93
CA LYS A 231 14.24 3.52 3.51
C LYS A 231 14.36 2.42 2.46
N ASN A 232 15.26 1.49 2.70
CA ASN A 232 15.45 0.30 1.87
C ASN A 232 15.01 -0.94 2.64
N GLU A 233 14.21 -1.80 2.02
CA GLU A 233 13.98 -3.15 2.53
C GLU A 233 15.24 -3.99 2.24
N PRO A 234 15.89 -4.61 3.25
CA PRO A 234 17.05 -5.43 3.01
C PRO A 234 16.73 -6.63 2.10
N THR A 235 17.55 -6.86 1.08
CA THR A 235 17.39 -8.00 0.16
C THR A 235 17.33 -9.33 0.91
N GLN A 236 18.13 -9.49 1.97
CA GLN A 236 18.13 -10.69 2.80
C GLN A 236 16.78 -10.92 3.49
N LEU A 237 16.16 -9.86 4.04
CA LEU A 237 14.85 -9.97 4.69
C LEU A 237 13.75 -10.32 3.67
N ALA A 238 13.85 -9.82 2.45
CA ALA A 238 12.94 -10.17 1.38
C ALA A 238 13.09 -11.62 0.92
N VAL A 239 14.33 -12.13 0.83
CA VAL A 239 14.60 -13.57 0.57
C VAL A 239 14.01 -14.42 1.69
N GLN A 240 14.22 -14.04 2.95
CA GLN A 240 13.65 -14.73 4.10
C GLN A 240 12.11 -14.78 4.01
N ALA A 241 11.46 -13.64 3.80
CA ALA A 241 10.00 -13.57 3.68
C ALA A 241 9.47 -14.42 2.51
N ALA A 242 10.18 -14.45 1.37
CA ALA A 242 9.80 -15.27 0.23
C ALA A 242 9.93 -16.78 0.52
N ILE A 243 10.99 -17.19 1.22
CA ILE A 243 11.20 -18.59 1.63
C ILE A 243 10.14 -19.01 2.66
N GLU A 244 9.88 -18.19 3.68
CA GLU A 244 8.85 -18.43 4.69
C GLU A 244 7.45 -18.56 4.06
N LYS A 245 7.13 -17.70 3.08
CA LYS A 245 5.89 -17.79 2.30
C LYS A 245 5.84 -19.07 1.45
N ALA A 246 6.95 -19.48 0.86
CA ALA A 246 7.02 -20.72 0.10
C ALA A 246 6.78 -21.95 0.99
N VAL A 247 7.29 -21.96 2.23
CA VAL A 247 7.02 -23.01 3.21
C VAL A 247 5.53 -22.99 3.62
N GLU A 248 4.95 -21.83 3.91
CA GLU A 248 3.51 -21.69 4.21
C GLU A 248 2.66 -22.26 3.07
N MET A 249 2.93 -21.84 1.83
CA MET A 249 2.21 -22.32 0.64
C MET A 249 2.36 -23.83 0.44
N LEU A 250 3.56 -24.37 0.60
CA LEU A 250 3.80 -25.80 0.50
C LEU A 250 2.96 -26.59 1.52
N ILE A 251 2.88 -26.10 2.76
CA ILE A 251 2.05 -26.69 3.81
C ILE A 251 0.57 -26.70 3.40
N ILE A 252 0.03 -25.55 3.05
CA ILE A 252 -1.41 -25.38 2.80
C ILE A 252 -1.84 -26.10 1.51
N GLU A 253 -1.05 -25.99 0.44
CA GLU A 253 -1.35 -26.70 -0.81
C GLU A 253 -1.18 -28.21 -0.66
N GLY A 254 -0.27 -28.68 0.21
CA GLY A 254 -0.17 -30.09 0.55
C GLY A 254 -1.35 -30.59 1.39
N VAL A 255 -1.92 -29.76 2.26
CA VAL A 255 -3.20 -30.07 2.94
C VAL A 255 -4.35 -30.14 1.94
N GLN A 256 -4.39 -29.23 0.95
CA GLN A 256 -5.39 -29.23 -0.12
C GLN A 256 -5.31 -30.51 -0.94
N ASP A 257 -4.11 -30.98 -1.27
CA ASP A 257 -3.87 -32.20 -2.04
C ASP A 257 -3.92 -33.47 -1.18
N LYS A 258 -4.21 -33.34 0.11
CA LYS A 258 -4.32 -34.46 1.08
C LYS A 258 -3.01 -35.23 1.28
N LEU A 259 -1.87 -34.58 1.09
CA LEU A 259 -0.55 -35.16 1.35
C LEU A 259 -0.28 -35.25 2.87
N TRP A 260 -0.84 -34.31 3.62
CA TRP A 260 -0.78 -34.23 5.08
C TRP A 260 -2.01 -33.51 5.63
N SER A 261 -2.14 -33.43 6.95
CA SER A 261 -3.31 -32.85 7.61
C SER A 261 -2.94 -32.13 8.90
N THR A 262 -3.81 -31.23 9.35
CA THR A 262 -3.73 -30.64 10.68
C THR A 262 -4.14 -31.66 11.76
N LYS A 263 -3.65 -31.47 12.97
CA LYS A 263 -4.01 -32.25 14.15
C LYS A 263 -5.52 -32.17 14.49
N GLU A 264 -6.13 -31.04 14.17
CA GLU A 264 -7.55 -30.77 14.40
C GLU A 264 -8.47 -31.42 13.34
N GLY A 265 -7.91 -31.93 12.25
CA GLY A 265 -8.61 -32.74 11.25
C GLY A 265 -9.29 -31.95 10.14
N ALA A 266 -10.30 -32.59 9.52
CA ALA A 266 -10.84 -32.16 8.23
C ALA A 266 -11.47 -30.76 8.24
N GLU A 267 -12.10 -30.33 9.33
CA GLU A 267 -12.77 -29.05 9.43
C GLU A 267 -11.76 -27.90 9.44
N LYS A 268 -10.67 -28.06 10.21
CA LYS A 268 -9.57 -27.08 10.24
C LYS A 268 -8.78 -27.04 8.93
N ASN A 269 -8.59 -28.21 8.30
CA ASN A 269 -7.99 -28.29 6.96
C ASN A 269 -8.78 -27.44 5.95
N LYS A 270 -10.12 -27.55 5.98
CA LYS A 270 -11.00 -26.79 5.08
C LYS A 270 -10.90 -25.28 5.34
N GLU A 271 -10.98 -24.87 6.61
CA GLU A 271 -10.84 -23.44 6.99
C GLU A 271 -9.50 -22.86 6.52
N LEU A 272 -8.39 -23.61 6.73
CA LEU A 272 -7.05 -23.21 6.34
C LEU A 272 -6.93 -23.02 4.82
N VAL A 273 -7.46 -23.96 4.04
CA VAL A 273 -7.43 -23.93 2.57
C VAL A 273 -8.34 -22.81 2.02
N GLU A 274 -9.54 -22.64 2.57
CA GLU A 274 -10.45 -21.55 2.15
C GLU A 274 -9.85 -20.17 2.42
N GLY A 275 -9.22 -19.96 3.58
CA GLY A 275 -8.50 -18.73 3.90
C GLY A 275 -7.37 -18.44 2.91
N TYR A 276 -6.58 -19.46 2.59
CA TYR A 276 -5.51 -19.36 1.60
C TYR A 276 -6.00 -19.01 0.20
N LEU A 277 -7.10 -19.62 -0.26
CA LEU A 277 -7.66 -19.35 -1.59
C LEU A 277 -8.18 -17.92 -1.71
N LEU A 278 -8.76 -17.36 -0.63
CA LEU A 278 -9.17 -15.95 -0.58
C LEU A 278 -7.95 -15.01 -0.63
N ASP A 279 -6.91 -15.29 0.14
CA ASP A 279 -5.66 -14.51 0.10
C ASP A 279 -5.03 -14.58 -1.30
N LYS A 280 -4.99 -15.76 -1.91
CA LYS A 280 -4.46 -15.96 -3.27
C LYS A 280 -5.24 -15.17 -4.31
N GLU A 281 -6.58 -15.20 -4.28
CA GLU A 281 -7.42 -14.38 -5.18
C GLU A 281 -7.13 -12.89 -5.01
N LEU A 282 -6.94 -12.42 -3.78
CA LEU A 282 -6.58 -11.05 -3.49
C LEU A 282 -5.18 -10.69 -4.05
N GLU A 283 -4.17 -11.53 -3.78
CA GLU A 283 -2.80 -11.33 -4.26
C GLU A 283 -2.74 -11.32 -5.80
N GLU A 284 -3.44 -12.23 -6.48
CA GLU A 284 -3.53 -12.26 -7.95
C GLU A 284 -4.22 -11.01 -8.52
N SER A 285 -5.14 -10.39 -7.77
CA SER A 285 -5.84 -9.18 -8.19
C SER A 285 -5.00 -7.89 -8.11
N THR A 286 -3.90 -7.89 -7.34
CA THR A 286 -3.10 -6.68 -7.07
C THR A 286 -2.06 -6.36 -8.14
N GLY A 287 -1.62 -7.33 -8.93
CA GLY A 287 -0.62 -7.13 -9.99
C GLY A 287 0.71 -6.57 -9.49
N LEU A 288 1.47 -5.98 -10.41
CA LEU A 288 2.86 -5.55 -10.20
C LEU A 288 3.03 -4.46 -9.12
N TYR A 289 1.99 -3.66 -8.87
CA TYR A 289 2.05 -2.46 -8.01
C TYR A 289 1.51 -2.70 -6.60
N GLU A 290 1.15 -3.93 -6.26
CA GLU A 290 0.43 -4.27 -5.01
C GLU A 290 -0.83 -3.39 -4.79
N ARG A 291 -1.45 -2.95 -5.89
CA ARG A 291 -2.65 -2.12 -5.88
C ARG A 291 -3.87 -3.01 -6.04
N ALA A 292 -4.67 -3.10 -4.98
CA ALA A 292 -5.94 -3.80 -5.04
C ALA A 292 -6.87 -3.10 -6.05
N PHE A 293 -7.16 -3.79 -7.15
CA PHE A 293 -8.03 -3.28 -8.19
C PHE A 293 -9.49 -3.29 -7.71
N GLN A 294 -10.01 -2.12 -7.39
CA GLN A 294 -11.40 -1.95 -6.96
C GLN A 294 -12.33 -2.01 -8.16
N LYS A 295 -13.23 -3.00 -8.21
CA LYS A 295 -14.27 -3.05 -9.25
C LYS A 295 -15.19 -1.84 -9.12
N ASN A 296 -15.24 -1.01 -10.15
CA ASN A 296 -16.09 0.17 -10.26
C ASN A 296 -17.23 -0.12 -11.25
N ASN A 297 -18.29 -0.75 -10.77
CA ASN A 297 -19.41 -1.18 -11.61
C ASN A 297 -20.66 -0.32 -11.45
N TYR A 298 -20.61 0.75 -10.63
CA TYR A 298 -21.74 1.66 -10.46
C TYR A 298 -21.78 2.71 -11.56
N THR A 299 -22.99 3.07 -11.96
CA THR A 299 -23.24 4.07 -13.00
C THR A 299 -23.78 5.39 -12.46
N HIS A 300 -24.23 5.41 -11.20
CA HIS A 300 -24.86 6.56 -10.60
C HIS A 300 -24.25 6.87 -9.24
N THR A 301 -24.11 8.15 -8.92
CA THR A 301 -23.68 8.64 -7.62
C THR A 301 -24.56 9.81 -7.17
N ILE A 302 -25.02 9.77 -5.92
CA ILE A 302 -25.57 10.92 -5.22
C ILE A 302 -24.52 11.43 -4.25
N ASN A 303 -24.26 12.72 -4.28
CA ASN A 303 -23.31 13.42 -3.41
C ASN A 303 -24.08 14.32 -2.44
N LEU A 304 -23.72 14.29 -1.16
CA LEU A 304 -24.13 15.27 -0.16
C LEU A 304 -22.88 15.83 0.49
N ALA A 305 -22.67 17.14 0.40
CA ALA A 305 -21.49 17.78 0.96
C ALA A 305 -21.87 19.02 1.77
N MET A 306 -21.03 19.32 2.77
CA MET A 306 -21.08 20.53 3.56
C MET A 306 -19.68 21.15 3.64
N GLY A 307 -19.61 22.46 3.82
CA GLY A 307 -18.32 23.13 3.88
C GLY A 307 -18.44 24.63 4.00
N SER A 308 -17.48 25.32 3.43
CA SER A 308 -17.39 26.77 3.46
C SER A 308 -17.17 27.35 2.09
N THR A 309 -17.63 28.59 1.90
CA THR A 309 -17.38 29.43 0.74
C THR A 309 -16.64 30.69 1.16
N TYR A 310 -15.83 31.22 0.29
CA TYR A 310 -15.06 32.44 0.47
C TYR A 310 -15.12 33.28 -0.80
N ILE A 311 -15.62 34.51 -0.70
CA ILE A 311 -15.68 35.45 -1.83
C ILE A 311 -14.37 36.25 -1.94
N ASP A 312 -13.94 36.52 -3.15
CA ASP A 312 -12.88 37.45 -3.51
C ASP A 312 -13.49 38.48 -4.47
N GLY A 313 -14.06 39.54 -3.88
CA GLY A 313 -14.68 40.68 -4.54
C GLY A 313 -13.97 41.95 -4.12
N ASP A 314 -14.72 43.04 -4.02
CA ASP A 314 -14.20 44.41 -3.76
C ASP A 314 -13.77 44.59 -2.28
N PHE A 315 -14.12 43.69 -1.38
CA PHE A 315 -13.87 43.84 0.06
C PHE A 315 -12.73 42.95 0.55
N SER A 316 -11.75 43.56 1.19
CA SER A 316 -10.65 42.84 1.86
C SER A 316 -11.06 42.15 3.17
N THR A 317 -12.30 42.37 3.66
CA THR A 317 -12.82 41.83 4.92
C THR A 317 -13.63 40.56 4.76
N ALA A 318 -13.62 39.94 3.58
CA ALA A 318 -14.30 38.68 3.32
C ALA A 318 -13.86 37.58 4.29
N GLU A 319 -14.81 36.79 4.76
CA GLU A 319 -14.58 35.64 5.65
C GLU A 319 -15.27 34.38 5.09
N PRO A 320 -14.76 33.19 5.43
CA PRO A 320 -15.44 31.95 5.08
C PRO A 320 -16.84 31.87 5.70
N ASP A 321 -17.81 31.43 4.93
CA ASP A 321 -19.19 31.23 5.41
C ASP A 321 -19.73 29.86 4.96
N PHE A 322 -20.92 29.50 5.33
CA PHE A 322 -21.53 28.19 5.17
C PHE A 322 -21.86 27.83 3.70
N LYS A 323 -21.65 26.56 3.37
CA LYS A 323 -22.07 25.94 2.11
C LYS A 323 -22.68 24.56 2.38
N SER A 324 -23.75 24.23 1.67
CA SER A 324 -24.27 22.86 1.50
C SER A 324 -24.45 22.53 0.02
N GLU A 325 -24.34 21.27 -0.33
CA GLU A 325 -24.39 20.81 -1.71
C GLU A 325 -25.11 19.47 -1.78
N LEU A 326 -26.03 19.34 -2.75
CA LEU A 326 -26.64 18.08 -3.17
C LEU A 326 -26.34 17.89 -4.65
N GLY A 327 -25.68 16.81 -5.00
CA GLY A 327 -25.28 16.49 -6.36
C GLY A 327 -25.72 15.12 -6.83
N TYR A 328 -25.85 14.98 -8.13
CA TYR A 328 -26.07 13.73 -8.82
C TYR A 328 -25.10 13.62 -9.99
N THR A 329 -24.50 12.43 -10.19
CA THR A 329 -23.56 12.17 -11.29
C THR A 329 -23.91 10.85 -11.97
N TYR A 330 -24.01 10.88 -13.30
CA TYR A 330 -24.07 9.69 -14.15
C TYR A 330 -22.68 9.39 -14.72
N HIS A 331 -22.18 8.17 -14.47
CA HIS A 331 -20.90 7.71 -14.98
C HIS A 331 -21.09 6.85 -16.22
N PHE A 332 -20.73 7.36 -17.38
CA PHE A 332 -20.77 6.62 -18.64
C PHE A 332 -19.49 5.79 -18.87
N SER A 333 -18.43 6.05 -18.10
CA SER A 333 -17.25 5.20 -18.01
C SER A 333 -16.66 5.22 -16.59
N PRO A 334 -15.75 4.31 -16.24
CA PRO A 334 -15.06 4.37 -14.95
C PRO A 334 -14.33 5.69 -14.69
N MET A 335 -13.80 6.34 -15.74
CA MET A 335 -13.06 7.60 -15.64
C MET A 335 -13.96 8.84 -15.75
N PHE A 336 -15.02 8.80 -16.59
CA PHE A 336 -15.78 9.99 -16.95
C PHE A 336 -17.22 9.90 -16.45
N GLY A 337 -17.74 11.04 -16.01
CA GLY A 337 -19.14 11.23 -15.65
C GLY A 337 -19.61 12.64 -15.94
N VAL A 338 -20.93 12.77 -16.10
CA VAL A 338 -21.62 14.07 -16.18
C VAL A 338 -22.55 14.16 -14.98
N GLY A 339 -22.54 15.28 -14.30
CA GLY A 339 -23.35 15.50 -13.12
C GLY A 339 -23.92 16.89 -13.04
N GLY A 340 -24.90 17.05 -12.17
CA GLY A 340 -25.41 18.34 -11.78
C GLY A 340 -25.45 18.43 -10.25
N ASP A 341 -25.26 19.62 -9.73
CA ASP A 341 -25.38 19.89 -8.31
C ASP A 341 -26.20 21.17 -8.04
N ILE A 342 -26.83 21.19 -6.89
CA ILE A 342 -27.50 22.34 -6.31
C ILE A 342 -26.75 22.69 -5.03
N GLN A 343 -26.33 23.94 -4.91
CA GLN A 343 -25.60 24.46 -3.76
C GLN A 343 -26.41 25.59 -3.12
N LEU A 344 -26.59 25.50 -1.81
CA LEU A 344 -27.08 26.61 -0.98
C LEU A 344 -25.93 27.08 -0.13
N PHE A 345 -25.57 28.33 -0.26
CA PHE A 345 -24.42 28.91 0.39
C PHE A 345 -24.65 30.37 0.74
N ARG A 346 -23.78 30.88 1.62
CA ARG A 346 -23.84 32.27 2.04
C ARG A 346 -22.48 32.93 1.78
N LEU A 347 -22.48 34.03 1.04
CA LEU A 347 -21.30 34.85 0.81
C LEU A 347 -21.21 35.95 1.88
N TYR A 348 -20.03 36.09 2.47
CA TYR A 348 -19.72 37.09 3.49
C TYR A 348 -18.68 38.07 2.94
N SER A 349 -19.09 39.31 2.65
CA SER A 349 -18.18 40.38 2.23
C SER A 349 -17.84 41.31 3.39
N THR A 350 -18.85 41.72 4.19
CA THR A 350 -18.72 42.50 5.43
C THR A 350 -19.75 42.05 6.45
N PRO A 351 -19.67 42.44 7.75
CA PRO A 351 -20.68 42.11 8.75
C PRO A 351 -22.12 42.46 8.38
N GLN A 352 -22.28 43.50 7.53
CA GLN A 352 -23.59 43.96 7.04
C GLN A 352 -23.97 43.38 5.69
N LYS A 353 -23.02 42.74 4.98
CA LYS A 353 -23.20 42.17 3.64
C LYS A 353 -23.00 40.68 3.67
N ARG A 354 -24.01 39.96 4.14
CA ARG A 354 -24.11 38.50 4.16
C ARG A 354 -25.38 38.09 3.46
N TYR A 355 -25.25 37.38 2.36
CA TYR A 355 -26.38 37.06 1.52
C TYR A 355 -26.43 35.58 1.15
N TRP A 356 -27.65 35.03 1.10
CA TRP A 356 -27.89 33.67 0.67
C TRP A 356 -27.99 33.56 -0.84
N TRP A 357 -27.37 32.53 -1.35
CA TRP A 357 -27.34 32.21 -2.76
C TRP A 357 -27.70 30.76 -3.00
N LEU A 358 -28.48 30.49 -4.08
CA LEU A 358 -28.76 29.18 -4.62
C LEU A 358 -28.03 29.06 -5.94
N SER A 359 -27.23 28.02 -6.13
CA SER A 359 -26.51 27.77 -7.38
C SER A 359 -26.85 26.41 -7.95
N GLN A 360 -26.97 26.34 -9.27
CA GLN A 360 -27.14 25.11 -10.03
C GLN A 360 -25.96 24.99 -11.03
N ASN A 361 -25.32 23.84 -11.06
CA ASN A 361 -24.16 23.59 -11.91
C ASN A 361 -24.36 22.31 -12.73
N LEU A 362 -23.73 22.29 -13.90
CA LEU A 362 -23.59 21.11 -14.74
C LEU A 362 -22.11 20.83 -14.89
N ASP A 363 -21.65 19.69 -14.40
CA ASP A 363 -20.23 19.35 -14.34
C ASP A 363 -19.87 18.16 -15.20
N LEU A 364 -18.75 18.27 -15.89
CA LEU A 364 -17.99 17.12 -16.37
C LEU A 364 -17.03 16.70 -15.27
N LYS A 365 -17.04 15.41 -14.89
CA LYS A 365 -16.14 14.86 -13.86
C LYS A 365 -15.19 13.85 -14.49
N LEU A 366 -13.89 13.99 -14.16
CA LEU A 366 -12.81 13.09 -14.54
C LEU A 366 -12.22 12.47 -13.29
N ARG A 367 -12.29 11.14 -13.15
CA ARG A 367 -11.62 10.36 -12.10
C ARG A 367 -10.32 9.81 -12.65
N ILE A 368 -9.18 10.24 -12.09
CA ILE A 368 -7.85 9.90 -12.61
C ILE A 368 -7.51 8.43 -12.32
N LEU A 369 -7.84 7.92 -11.12
CA LEU A 369 -7.55 6.56 -10.66
C LEU A 369 -8.83 5.84 -10.25
N PRO A 370 -9.76 5.53 -11.19
CA PRO A 370 -11.11 5.07 -10.85
C PRO A 370 -11.14 3.71 -10.14
N HIS A 371 -10.10 2.90 -10.30
CA HIS A 371 -10.00 1.56 -9.71
C HIS A 371 -9.24 1.52 -8.39
N ASP A 372 -8.82 2.67 -7.87
CA ASP A 372 -8.12 2.76 -6.60
C ASP A 372 -9.05 3.10 -5.43
N LYS A 373 -8.56 2.85 -4.23
CA LYS A 373 -9.26 3.24 -3.00
C LYS A 373 -9.28 4.75 -2.81
N LEU A 374 -8.21 5.42 -3.24
CA LEU A 374 -8.07 6.88 -3.24
C LEU A 374 -8.02 7.37 -4.69
N THR A 375 -8.97 8.22 -5.07
CA THR A 375 -9.18 8.66 -6.45
C THR A 375 -9.18 10.18 -6.53
N PRO A 376 -8.18 10.82 -7.16
CA PRO A 376 -8.27 12.23 -7.52
C PRO A 376 -9.36 12.46 -8.57
N VAL A 377 -10.12 13.53 -8.38
CA VAL A 377 -11.22 13.93 -9.28
C VAL A 377 -10.99 15.36 -9.75
N ILE A 378 -11.14 15.58 -11.04
CA ILE A 378 -11.18 16.92 -11.64
C ILE A 378 -12.60 17.12 -12.12
N TYR A 379 -13.19 18.27 -11.85
CA TYR A 379 -14.53 18.57 -12.30
C TYR A 379 -14.72 20.03 -12.64
N GLY A 380 -15.72 20.33 -13.46
CA GLY A 380 -16.07 21.69 -13.79
C GLY A 380 -17.09 21.78 -14.90
N GLY A 381 -17.63 22.98 -15.05
CA GLY A 381 -18.62 23.28 -16.06
C GLY A 381 -19.36 24.58 -15.82
N PRO A 382 -20.37 24.88 -16.64
CA PRO A 382 -21.21 26.05 -16.51
C PRO A 382 -22.22 25.91 -15.38
N GLY A 383 -22.65 27.04 -14.84
CA GLY A 383 -23.70 27.10 -13.85
C GLY A 383 -24.35 28.46 -13.77
N PHE A 384 -25.40 28.52 -12.98
CA PHE A 384 -26.08 29.74 -12.63
C PHE A 384 -26.18 29.84 -11.11
N MET A 385 -26.12 31.06 -10.60
CA MET A 385 -26.44 31.36 -9.21
C MET A 385 -27.53 32.40 -9.12
N VAL A 386 -28.41 32.24 -8.15
CA VAL A 386 -29.59 33.07 -7.95
C VAL A 386 -29.54 33.66 -6.55
N PHE A 387 -29.79 34.95 -6.45
CA PHE A 387 -29.95 35.65 -5.18
C PHE A 387 -31.28 35.25 -4.52
N VAL A 388 -31.21 34.71 -3.29
CA VAL A 388 -32.41 34.18 -2.57
C VAL A 388 -32.56 34.81 -1.19
N ASP A 389 -31.95 35.97 -0.97
CA ASP A 389 -32.01 36.69 0.32
C ASP A 389 -32.97 37.86 0.22
N ASN A 390 -33.83 38.03 1.24
CA ASN A 390 -34.78 39.14 1.35
C ASN A 390 -34.20 40.37 2.09
N SER A 391 -32.91 40.33 2.41
CA SER A 391 -32.21 41.43 3.09
C SER A 391 -32.08 42.65 2.14
N PRO A 392 -32.16 43.87 2.67
CA PRO A 392 -31.94 45.07 1.87
C PRO A 392 -30.60 45.05 1.12
N SER A 393 -30.67 45.16 -0.20
CA SER A 393 -29.52 45.19 -1.09
C SER A 393 -29.57 46.43 -1.99
N LYS A 394 -28.41 46.98 -2.30
CA LYS A 394 -28.29 48.16 -3.16
C LYS A 394 -28.38 47.82 -4.64
N TYR A 395 -27.79 46.67 -5.04
CA TYR A 395 -27.63 46.29 -6.44
C TYR A 395 -28.26 44.96 -6.82
N LEU A 396 -28.76 44.20 -5.83
CA LEU A 396 -29.33 42.85 -6.02
C LEU A 396 -30.84 42.89 -5.73
N GLN A 397 -31.61 42.22 -6.55
CA GLN A 397 -33.04 41.99 -6.35
C GLN A 397 -33.29 40.48 -6.15
N GLU A 398 -34.36 40.11 -5.47
CA GLU A 398 -34.72 38.72 -5.29
C GLU A 398 -34.88 38.04 -6.67
N LEU A 399 -34.27 36.84 -6.79
CA LEU A 399 -34.20 36.04 -8.03
C LEU A 399 -33.31 36.56 -9.14
N ASP A 400 -32.47 37.58 -8.88
CA ASP A 400 -31.41 37.93 -9.82
C ASP A 400 -30.51 36.73 -10.08
N ALA A 401 -30.35 36.39 -11.35
CA ALA A 401 -29.60 35.23 -11.79
C ALA A 401 -28.30 35.62 -12.52
N PHE A 402 -27.19 35.00 -12.16
CA PHE A 402 -25.89 35.26 -12.74
C PHE A 402 -25.29 33.98 -13.31
N PHE A 403 -24.77 34.07 -14.52
CA PHE A 403 -24.02 33.00 -15.16
C PHE A 403 -22.64 32.89 -14.52
N LYS A 404 -22.19 31.65 -14.34
CA LYS A 404 -20.83 31.37 -13.83
C LYS A 404 -20.21 30.14 -14.47
N VAL A 405 -18.90 30.01 -14.29
CA VAL A 405 -18.13 28.81 -14.65
C VAL A 405 -17.40 28.31 -13.41
N LYS A 406 -17.48 27.02 -13.17
CA LYS A 406 -16.85 26.31 -12.07
C LYS A 406 -15.70 25.44 -12.55
N ALA A 407 -14.57 25.41 -11.81
CA ALA A 407 -13.50 24.46 -11.98
C ALA A 407 -13.01 23.98 -10.61
N GLY A 408 -12.90 22.68 -10.41
CA GLY A 408 -12.59 22.11 -9.09
C GLY A 408 -11.76 20.86 -9.14
N LEU A 409 -11.18 20.57 -7.97
CA LEU A 409 -10.43 19.38 -7.66
C LEU A 409 -11.07 18.69 -6.46
N GLY A 410 -11.10 17.37 -6.50
CA GLY A 410 -11.58 16.55 -5.41
C GLY A 410 -10.66 15.37 -5.13
N LEU A 411 -10.78 14.82 -3.94
CA LEU A 411 -10.13 13.59 -3.52
C LEU A 411 -11.18 12.67 -2.93
N GLN A 412 -11.46 11.58 -3.62
CA GLN A 412 -12.46 10.60 -3.25
C GLN A 412 -11.81 9.38 -2.60
N TYR A 413 -12.26 9.00 -1.39
CA TYR A 413 -11.81 7.82 -0.67
C TYR A 413 -12.95 6.81 -0.53
N LYS A 414 -12.79 5.61 -1.08
CA LYS A 414 -13.80 4.54 -1.02
C LYS A 414 -13.80 3.86 0.34
N LEU A 415 -14.92 3.93 1.05
CA LEU A 415 -15.16 3.19 2.28
C LEU A 415 -15.71 1.78 1.99
N SER A 416 -16.59 1.69 0.99
CA SER A 416 -17.18 0.44 0.50
C SER A 416 -17.54 0.58 -0.99
N GLU A 417 -18.08 -0.47 -1.60
CA GLU A 417 -18.59 -0.38 -2.98
C GLU A 417 -19.66 0.71 -3.15
N ARG A 418 -20.47 0.97 -2.12
CA ARG A 418 -21.58 1.91 -2.17
C ARG A 418 -21.29 3.27 -1.56
N LEU A 419 -20.29 3.38 -0.67
CA LEU A 419 -20.02 4.62 0.06
C LEU A 419 -18.59 5.07 -0.18
N SER A 420 -18.43 6.37 -0.44
CA SER A 420 -17.14 7.03 -0.46
C SER A 420 -17.21 8.42 0.18
N LEU A 421 -16.12 8.85 0.78
CA LEU A 421 -15.91 10.22 1.24
C LEU A 421 -15.29 11.03 0.10
N GLU A 422 -15.62 12.31 0.04
CA GLU A 422 -15.07 13.23 -0.94
C GLU A 422 -14.68 14.54 -0.27
N LEU A 423 -13.42 14.91 -0.39
CA LEU A 423 -12.94 16.26 -0.11
C LEU A 423 -12.92 17.00 -1.43
N ASN A 424 -13.55 18.15 -1.51
CA ASN A 424 -13.62 18.95 -2.71
C ASN A 424 -13.23 20.42 -2.48
N GLY A 425 -12.72 21.04 -3.54
CA GLY A 425 -12.48 22.47 -3.58
C GLY A 425 -12.67 22.98 -5.00
N ASP A 426 -13.39 24.08 -5.16
CA ASP A 426 -13.65 24.66 -6.47
C ASP A 426 -13.53 26.18 -6.48
N PHE A 427 -13.16 26.67 -7.64
CA PHE A 427 -13.12 28.05 -8.03
C PHE A 427 -14.33 28.35 -8.92
N ASN A 428 -15.05 29.42 -8.63
CA ASN A 428 -16.19 29.89 -9.38
C ASN A 428 -15.99 31.31 -9.86
N LYS A 429 -15.89 31.47 -11.17
CA LYS A 429 -15.90 32.81 -11.80
C LYS A 429 -17.34 33.17 -12.13
N VAL A 430 -17.83 34.26 -11.59
CA VAL A 430 -19.14 34.83 -11.89
C VAL A 430 -18.96 35.94 -12.90
N PHE A 431 -19.78 36.00 -13.94
CA PHE A 431 -19.72 37.06 -14.96
C PHE A 431 -20.57 38.25 -14.50
N SER A 432 -20.21 38.80 -13.37
CA SER A 432 -20.85 39.97 -12.76
C SER A 432 -19.99 40.51 -11.64
N ASP A 433 -20.00 41.82 -11.45
CA ASP A 433 -19.34 42.62 -10.43
C ASP A 433 -20.34 43.09 -9.34
N LYS A 434 -21.40 42.25 -9.07
CA LYS A 434 -22.48 42.66 -8.15
C LYS A 434 -22.72 41.68 -7.00
N ILE A 435 -22.05 40.52 -6.99
CA ILE A 435 -22.40 39.45 -6.05
C ILE A 435 -22.00 39.77 -4.61
N ASP A 436 -21.06 40.68 -4.39
CA ASP A 436 -20.70 41.21 -3.08
C ASP A 436 -21.53 42.44 -2.68
N ASN A 437 -22.54 42.80 -3.52
CA ASN A 437 -23.41 43.97 -3.37
C ASN A 437 -22.64 45.32 -3.44
N GLU A 438 -21.63 45.38 -4.28
CA GLU A 438 -20.93 46.58 -4.70
C GLU A 438 -20.69 46.55 -6.21
N PHE A 439 -20.31 47.64 -6.81
CA PHE A 439 -19.99 47.72 -8.19
C PHE A 439 -18.82 48.69 -8.34
N GLN A 440 -17.59 48.16 -8.34
CA GLN A 440 -16.37 48.95 -8.45
C GLN A 440 -15.34 48.27 -9.36
N GLY A 441 -14.81 49.07 -10.29
CA GLY A 441 -13.73 48.59 -11.16
C GLY A 441 -14.21 47.98 -12.47
N THR A 442 -13.44 47.00 -12.97
CA THR A 442 -13.67 46.31 -14.24
C THR A 442 -13.51 44.79 -14.11
N ARG A 443 -13.33 44.31 -12.90
CA ARG A 443 -13.07 42.90 -12.60
C ARG A 443 -14.32 42.23 -12.10
N ASP A 444 -14.72 41.14 -12.75
CA ASP A 444 -15.80 40.29 -12.25
C ASP A 444 -15.44 39.64 -10.91
N ASP A 445 -16.43 39.42 -10.07
CA ASP A 445 -16.29 38.70 -8.80
C ASP A 445 -16.07 37.21 -8.96
N PHE A 446 -15.38 36.60 -8.01
CA PHE A 446 -15.26 35.15 -7.94
C PHE A 446 -15.26 34.65 -6.49
N TYR A 447 -15.51 33.37 -6.32
CA TYR A 447 -15.52 32.75 -5.01
C TYR A 447 -14.96 31.33 -5.05
N TYR A 448 -14.47 30.92 -3.90
CA TYR A 448 -13.92 29.59 -3.67
C TYR A 448 -14.85 28.80 -2.75
N ASN A 449 -14.99 27.52 -3.03
CA ASN A 449 -15.68 26.56 -2.18
C ASN A 449 -14.72 25.52 -1.69
N PHE A 450 -14.94 25.07 -0.43
CA PHE A 450 -14.29 23.91 0.15
C PHE A 450 -15.38 23.07 0.82
N GLY A 451 -15.33 21.75 0.63
CA GLY A 451 -16.35 20.88 1.16
C GLY A 451 -15.86 19.48 1.49
N LEU A 452 -16.54 18.87 2.44
CA LEU A 452 -16.44 17.45 2.76
C LEU A 452 -17.81 16.82 2.49
N GLY A 453 -17.82 15.76 1.70
CA GLY A 453 -19.03 15.10 1.26
C GLY A 453 -19.02 13.59 1.42
N VAL A 454 -20.19 13.01 1.34
CA VAL A 454 -20.45 11.59 1.27
C VAL A 454 -21.11 11.28 -0.06
N ASN A 455 -20.55 10.32 -0.78
CA ASN A 455 -21.10 9.82 -2.03
C ASN A 455 -21.76 8.47 -1.82
N TYR A 456 -22.99 8.32 -2.27
CA TYR A 456 -23.69 7.06 -2.35
C TYR A 456 -23.76 6.57 -3.80
N ASN A 457 -23.14 5.42 -4.06
CA ASN A 457 -23.01 4.82 -5.39
C ASN A 457 -24.05 3.73 -5.60
N PHE A 458 -24.71 3.69 -6.77
CA PHE A 458 -25.72 2.70 -7.11
C PHE A 458 -25.76 2.43 -8.63
N GLY A 459 -26.71 1.58 -9.09
CA GLY A 459 -26.78 1.20 -10.50
C GLY A 459 -25.68 0.22 -10.90
N PHE A 460 -25.41 -0.76 -10.04
CA PHE A 460 -24.43 -1.82 -10.34
C PHE A 460 -24.93 -2.67 -11.50
N GLY A 461 -24.18 -2.70 -12.60
CA GLY A 461 -24.46 -3.54 -13.76
C GLY A 461 -24.49 -5.02 -13.37
N LYS A 462 -25.39 -5.81 -13.99
CA LYS A 462 -25.42 -7.27 -13.82
C LYS A 462 -24.03 -7.85 -14.13
N LYS A 463 -23.47 -8.67 -13.23
CA LYS A 463 -22.24 -9.43 -13.47
C LYS A 463 -22.40 -10.20 -14.79
N ARG A 464 -21.80 -9.72 -15.87
CA ARG A 464 -21.55 -10.58 -17.03
C ARG A 464 -20.45 -11.55 -16.60
N VAL A 465 -20.83 -12.72 -16.16
CA VAL A 465 -19.94 -13.88 -16.10
C VAL A 465 -19.52 -14.14 -17.56
N LYS A 466 -18.31 -13.74 -17.92
CA LYS A 466 -17.74 -14.23 -19.15
C LYS A 466 -17.55 -15.74 -18.97
N PRO A 467 -18.09 -16.59 -19.85
CA PRO A 467 -17.72 -18.00 -19.80
C PRO A 467 -16.22 -18.09 -20.05
N ASN A 468 -15.51 -18.82 -19.17
CA ASN A 468 -14.15 -19.25 -19.39
C ASN A 468 -14.10 -20.02 -20.72
N ASN A 469 -13.64 -19.38 -21.79
CA ASN A 469 -13.14 -20.10 -22.93
C ASN A 469 -11.74 -20.58 -22.57
N ALA A 470 -11.68 -21.79 -22.05
CA ALA A 470 -10.48 -22.61 -22.11
C ALA A 470 -10.09 -22.78 -23.60
N LYS A 471 -8.90 -22.32 -23.94
CA LYS A 471 -8.07 -22.89 -25.01
C LYS A 471 -6.62 -22.79 -24.57
#